data_18d26d86f062bfab956771927e2ecc96
#
_entry.id   18d26d86f062bfab956771927e2ecc96
#
_cell.length_a   1.000
_cell.length_b   1.000
_cell.length_c   1.000
_cell.angle_alpha   90.00
_cell.angle_beta   90.00
_cell.angle_gamma   90.00
#
_symmetry.space_group_name_H-M   'P 1'
#
loop_
_entity.id
_entity.type
_entity.pdbx_description
1 polymer ?
#
loop_
_entity_poly.entity_id
_entity_poly.type
_entity_poly.pdbx_seq_one_letter_code
_entity_poly.pdbx_strand_id
1 'polypeptide(L)'
;MDLLHLKYFREVAECQSITNAAKKLYVAQPYLSTKIRELEAELGIELFERRSRRIFLSEAGSVFLEYVKRIDLELETAITRMDQMKHFSEDYERLVVSASSCGLFQPTILKYNEEVS
;
A
#
# COMPACT_ATOMS: atom_id res chain seq x y z
N MET A 1 -10.70 -4.39 11.08
CA MET A 1 -9.63 -4.56 10.06
C MET A 1 -9.24 -3.21 9.51
N ASP A 2 -7.96 -2.96 9.45
CA ASP A 2 -7.42 -1.73 8.89
C ASP A 2 -6.21 -2.05 8.00
N LEU A 3 -5.61 -1.01 7.40
CA LEU A 3 -4.46 -1.19 6.51
C LEU A 3 -3.24 -1.79 7.23
N LEU A 4 -3.13 -1.57 8.53
CA LEU A 4 -2.04 -2.12 9.33
C LEU A 4 -2.16 -3.65 9.42
N HIS A 5 -3.37 -4.18 9.63
CA HIS A 5 -3.61 -5.62 9.62
C HIS A 5 -3.22 -6.24 8.28
N LEU A 6 -3.57 -5.57 7.16
CA LEU A 6 -3.22 -6.03 5.81
C LEU A 6 -1.71 -6.03 5.58
N LYS A 7 -1.02 -4.99 6.04
CA LYS A 7 0.43 -4.89 5.96
C LYS A 7 1.11 -6.03 6.73
N TYR A 8 0.65 -6.28 7.94
CA TYR A 8 1.18 -7.34 8.79
C TYR A 8 0.94 -8.72 8.17
N PHE A 9 -0.27 -8.95 7.68
CA PHE A 9 -0.61 -10.19 6.99
C PHE A 9 0.32 -10.44 5.80
N ARG A 10 0.49 -9.45 4.94
CA ARG A 10 1.35 -9.55 3.76
C ARG A 10 2.79 -9.88 4.14
N GLU A 11 3.32 -9.23 5.15
CA GLU A 11 4.69 -9.44 5.60
C GLU A 11 4.89 -10.86 6.14
N VAL A 12 3.96 -11.36 6.95
CA VAL A 12 4.01 -12.74 7.45
C VAL A 12 3.92 -13.74 6.31
N ALA A 13 3.06 -13.49 5.33
CA ALA A 13 2.91 -14.34 4.15
C ALA A 13 4.21 -14.42 3.34
N GLU A 14 4.85 -13.28 3.11
CA GLU A 14 6.08 -13.21 2.33
C GLU A 14 7.28 -13.82 3.06
N CYS A 15 7.39 -13.58 4.37
CA CYS A 15 8.47 -14.14 5.19
C CYS A 15 8.28 -15.64 5.49
N GLN A 16 7.05 -16.13 5.42
CA GLN A 16 6.69 -17.48 5.85
C GLN A 16 7.16 -17.78 7.30
N SER A 17 7.19 -16.75 8.12
CA SER A 17 7.65 -16.81 9.50
C SER A 17 7.14 -15.58 10.25
N ILE A 18 6.45 -15.80 11.36
CA ILE A 18 5.99 -14.70 12.21
C ILE A 18 7.20 -14.03 12.88
N THR A 19 8.18 -14.81 13.30
CA THR A 19 9.38 -14.28 13.95
C THR A 19 10.16 -13.35 13.03
N ASN A 20 10.41 -13.79 11.80
CA ASN A 20 11.14 -13.00 10.81
C ASN A 20 10.36 -11.75 10.39
N ALA A 21 9.05 -11.90 10.20
CA ALA A 21 8.19 -10.77 9.88
C ALA A 21 8.18 -9.72 11.00
N ALA A 22 8.12 -10.17 12.25
CA ALA A 22 8.16 -9.28 13.41
C ALA A 22 9.46 -8.48 13.46
N LYS A 23 10.58 -9.12 13.18
CA LYS A 23 11.90 -8.46 13.11
C LYS A 23 11.91 -7.39 12.01
N LYS A 24 11.38 -7.74 10.84
CA LYS A 24 11.32 -6.83 9.69
C LYS A 24 10.43 -5.63 9.95
N LEU A 25 9.34 -5.83 10.68
CA LEU A 25 8.37 -4.81 11.02
C LEU A 25 8.72 -4.02 12.28
N TYR A 26 9.79 -4.39 12.99
CA TYR A 26 10.22 -3.79 14.25
C TYR A 26 9.12 -3.84 15.33
N VAL A 27 8.44 -4.97 15.41
CA VAL A 27 7.41 -5.23 16.43
C VAL A 27 7.71 -6.52 17.17
N ALA A 28 7.11 -6.67 18.36
CA ALA A 28 7.22 -7.91 19.12
C ALA A 28 6.43 -9.02 18.45
N GLN A 29 6.95 -10.24 18.45
CA GLN A 29 6.29 -11.39 17.84
C GLN A 29 4.90 -11.67 18.43
N PRO A 30 4.68 -11.61 19.77
CA PRO A 30 3.33 -11.78 20.32
C PRO A 30 2.33 -10.75 19.84
N TYR A 31 2.78 -9.51 19.65
CA TYR A 31 1.94 -8.44 19.12
C TYR A 31 1.51 -8.75 17.68
N LEU A 32 2.46 -9.17 16.83
CA LEU A 32 2.17 -9.53 15.45
C LEU A 32 1.23 -10.73 15.38
N SER A 33 1.48 -11.77 16.19
CA SER A 33 0.59 -12.94 16.26
C SER A 33 -0.84 -12.55 16.62
N THR A 34 -0.99 -11.64 17.58
CA THR A 34 -2.31 -11.15 18.01
C THR A 34 -3.01 -10.41 16.87
N LYS A 35 -2.28 -9.56 16.12
CA LYS A 35 -2.85 -8.84 14.99
C LYS A 35 -3.33 -9.77 13.88
N ILE A 36 -2.58 -10.83 13.60
CA ILE A 36 -2.99 -11.84 12.63
C ILE A 36 -4.24 -12.57 13.10
N ARG A 37 -4.32 -12.95 14.37
CA ARG A 37 -5.52 -13.61 14.94
C ARG A 37 -6.75 -12.71 14.91
N GLU A 38 -6.57 -11.42 15.20
CA GLU A 38 -7.65 -10.44 15.10
C GLU A 38 -8.21 -10.39 13.67
N LEU A 39 -7.34 -10.38 12.69
CA LEU A 39 -7.73 -10.37 11.28
C LEU A 39 -8.48 -11.65 10.91
N GLU A 40 -7.97 -12.80 11.30
CA GLU A 40 -8.61 -14.08 11.04
C GLU A 40 -9.99 -14.18 11.72
N ALA A 41 -10.08 -13.71 12.96
CA ALA A 41 -11.34 -13.68 13.71
C ALA A 41 -12.38 -12.78 13.03
N GLU A 42 -11.96 -11.63 12.54
CA GLU A 42 -12.86 -10.69 11.85
C GLU A 42 -13.37 -11.26 10.53
N LEU A 43 -12.49 -11.94 9.78
CA LEU A 43 -12.87 -12.58 8.52
C LEU A 43 -13.61 -13.91 8.72
N GLY A 44 -13.50 -14.50 9.92
CA GLY A 44 -14.13 -15.77 10.23
C GLY A 44 -13.50 -16.97 9.55
N ILE A 45 -12.24 -16.84 9.12
CA ILE A 45 -11.52 -17.92 8.44
C ILE A 45 -10.03 -17.82 8.73
N GLU A 46 -9.36 -18.96 8.82
CA GLU A 46 -7.92 -19.00 9.02
C GLU A 46 -7.19 -18.70 7.71
N LEU A 47 -6.23 -17.78 7.77
CA LEU A 47 -5.42 -17.38 6.62
C LEU A 47 -4.10 -18.14 6.57
N PHE A 48 -3.69 -18.72 7.69
CA PHE A 48 -2.44 -19.47 7.80
C PHE A 48 -2.66 -20.85 8.38
N GLU A 49 -1.87 -21.78 7.89
CA GLU A 49 -1.76 -23.15 8.43
C GLU A 49 -0.39 -23.30 9.08
N ARG A 50 -0.35 -23.96 10.24
CA ARG A 50 0.89 -24.28 10.94
C ARG A 50 1.19 -25.75 10.77
N ARG A 51 2.31 -26.06 10.10
CA ARG A 51 2.77 -27.43 9.89
C ARG A 51 4.28 -27.50 10.13
N SER A 52 4.72 -28.50 10.87
CA SER A 52 6.15 -28.76 11.11
C SER A 52 6.91 -27.52 11.57
N ARG A 53 6.34 -26.76 12.52
CA ARG A 53 6.92 -25.52 13.06
C ARG A 53 7.05 -24.38 12.05
N ARG A 54 6.46 -24.54 10.88
CA ARG A 54 6.42 -23.49 9.86
C ARG A 54 5.00 -23.00 9.68
N ILE A 55 4.91 -21.81 9.14
CA ILE A 55 3.63 -21.19 8.81
C ILE A 55 3.49 -21.14 7.30
N PHE A 56 2.35 -21.53 6.79
CA PHE A 56 2.01 -21.54 5.37
C PHE A 56 0.67 -20.84 5.16
N LEU A 57 0.49 -20.26 4.00
CA LEU A 57 -0.82 -19.72 3.64
C LEU A 57 -1.82 -20.87 3.47
N SER A 58 -3.02 -20.69 4.05
CA SER A 58 -4.16 -21.53 3.71
C SER A 58 -4.66 -21.17 2.30
N GLU A 59 -5.61 -21.92 1.77
CA GLU A 59 -6.26 -21.55 0.51
C GLU A 59 -6.88 -20.15 0.60
N ALA A 60 -7.59 -19.88 1.69
CA ALA A 60 -8.16 -18.56 1.96
C ALA A 60 -7.09 -17.50 2.05
N GLY A 61 -5.95 -17.80 2.70
CA GLY A 61 -4.82 -16.88 2.80
C GLY A 61 -4.22 -16.54 1.44
N SER A 62 -4.10 -17.53 0.57
CA SER A 62 -3.60 -17.31 -0.80
C SER A 62 -4.50 -16.38 -1.60
N VAL A 63 -5.81 -16.60 -1.51
CA VAL A 63 -6.79 -15.73 -2.17
C VAL A 63 -6.73 -14.32 -1.59
N PHE A 64 -6.71 -14.22 -0.27
CA PHE A 64 -6.68 -12.93 0.41
C PHE A 64 -5.41 -12.15 0.07
N LEU A 65 -4.28 -12.82 -0.03
CA LEU A 65 -3.00 -12.19 -0.40
C LEU A 65 -3.06 -11.53 -1.77
N GLU A 66 -3.73 -12.16 -2.74
CA GLU A 66 -3.91 -11.55 -4.07
C GLU A 66 -4.62 -10.21 -3.97
N TYR A 67 -5.69 -10.14 -3.17
CA TYR A 67 -6.43 -8.89 -2.99
C TYR A 67 -5.63 -7.86 -2.19
N VAL A 68 -4.91 -8.29 -1.16
CA VAL A 68 -4.05 -7.39 -0.39
C VAL A 68 -2.98 -6.76 -1.27
N LYS A 69 -2.37 -7.53 -2.16
CA LYS A 69 -1.39 -6.99 -3.13
C LYS A 69 -2.02 -5.97 -4.07
N ARG A 70 -3.26 -6.20 -4.50
CA ARG A 70 -3.99 -5.25 -5.34
C ARG A 70 -4.29 -3.96 -4.58
N ILE A 71 -4.71 -4.07 -3.32
CA ILE A 71 -4.97 -2.91 -2.46
C ILE A 71 -3.69 -2.09 -2.28
N ASP A 72 -2.57 -2.75 -2.01
CA ASP A 72 -1.27 -2.09 -1.86
C ASP A 72 -0.87 -1.38 -3.16
N LEU A 73 -1.04 -2.03 -4.29
CA LEU A 73 -0.72 -1.45 -5.59
C LEU A 73 -1.59 -0.25 -5.91
N GLU A 74 -2.89 -0.34 -5.63
CA GLU A 74 -3.82 0.78 -5.81
C GLU A 74 -3.45 1.97 -4.94
N LEU A 75 -3.10 1.69 -3.68
CA LEU A 75 -2.68 2.75 -2.76
C LEU A 75 -1.36 3.39 -3.21
N GLU A 76 -0.38 2.60 -3.61
CA GLU A 76 0.89 3.10 -4.14
C GLU A 76 0.66 3.94 -5.40
N THR A 77 -0.21 3.49 -6.29
CA THR A 77 -0.57 4.22 -7.49
C THR A 77 -1.21 5.56 -7.15
N ALA A 78 -2.13 5.56 -6.18
CA ALA A 78 -2.77 6.79 -5.73
C ALA A 78 -1.75 7.78 -5.14
N ILE A 79 -0.83 7.29 -4.31
CA ILE A 79 0.23 8.10 -3.70
C ILE A 79 1.13 8.68 -4.79
N THR A 80 1.52 7.86 -5.76
CA THR A 80 2.34 8.30 -6.90
C THR A 80 1.63 9.39 -7.70
N ARG A 81 0.34 9.23 -7.96
CA ARG A 81 -0.46 10.23 -8.67
C ARG A 81 -0.57 11.53 -7.90
N MET A 82 -0.76 11.44 -6.58
CA MET A 82 -0.80 12.63 -5.73
C MET A 82 0.55 13.37 -5.74
N ASP A 83 1.64 12.62 -5.68
CA ASP A 83 3.00 13.17 -5.76
C ASP A 83 3.25 13.85 -7.11
N GLN A 84 2.84 13.22 -8.20
CA GLN A 84 2.93 13.82 -9.55
C GLN A 84 2.10 15.09 -9.66
N MET A 85 0.91 15.12 -9.10
CA MET A 85 0.07 16.32 -9.08
C MET A 85 0.74 17.45 -8.31
N LYS A 86 1.36 17.14 -7.19
CA LYS A 86 2.09 18.11 -6.38
C LYS A 86 3.27 18.72 -7.16
N HIS A 87 4.09 17.88 -7.78
CA HIS A 87 5.22 18.32 -8.60
C HIS A 87 4.74 19.06 -9.84
N PHE A 88 3.68 18.60 -10.48
CA PHE A 88 3.07 19.27 -11.62
C PHE A 88 2.58 20.67 -11.24
N SER A 89 1.94 20.83 -10.09
CA SER A 89 1.48 22.12 -9.59
C SER A 89 2.64 23.07 -9.35
N GLU A 90 3.73 22.59 -8.78
CA GLU A 90 4.94 23.38 -8.58
C GLU A 90 5.53 23.82 -9.91
N ASP A 91 5.65 22.94 -10.88
CA ASP A 91 6.13 23.23 -12.22
C ASP A 91 5.20 24.20 -12.96
N TYR A 92 3.89 24.02 -12.79
CA TYR A 92 2.89 24.91 -13.35
C TYR A 92 3.05 26.33 -12.79
N GLU A 93 3.21 26.47 -11.49
CA GLU A 93 3.43 27.76 -10.85
C GLU A 93 4.69 28.45 -11.38
N ARG A 94 5.79 27.70 -11.56
CA ARG A 94 7.01 28.19 -12.16
C ARG A 94 6.79 28.64 -13.60
N LEU A 95 6.04 27.87 -14.38
CA LEU A 95 5.69 28.21 -15.75
C LEU A 95 4.83 29.45 -15.83
N VAL A 96 3.87 29.61 -14.94
CA VAL A 96 3.01 30.80 -14.87
C VAL A 96 3.87 32.04 -14.58
N VAL A 97 4.79 31.94 -13.64
CA VAL A 97 5.72 33.03 -13.33
C VAL A 97 6.61 33.35 -14.53
N SER A 98 7.16 32.34 -15.18
CA SER A 98 7.93 32.50 -16.42
C SER A 98 7.10 33.06 -17.57
N ALA A 99 5.88 32.56 -17.74
CA ALA A 99 4.96 32.95 -18.81
C ALA A 99 4.50 34.41 -18.64
N SER A 100 4.29 34.85 -17.41
CA SER A 100 3.96 36.27 -17.16
C SER A 100 5.11 37.18 -17.54
N SER A 101 6.34 36.66 -17.49
CA SER A 101 7.52 37.38 -17.98
C SER A 101 7.72 37.31 -19.50
N CYS A 102 7.35 36.14 -20.09
CA CYS A 102 7.63 35.79 -21.49
C CYS A 102 6.39 35.72 -22.39
N GLY A 103 5.19 35.77 -21.84
CA GLY A 103 3.94 35.64 -22.60
C GLY A 103 3.65 34.25 -23.15
N LEU A 104 4.23 33.22 -22.57
CA LEU A 104 4.11 31.82 -23.03
C LEU A 104 3.21 30.99 -22.12
N PHE A 105 1.92 31.21 -22.18
CA PHE A 105 0.95 30.40 -21.47
C PHE A 105 0.61 29.15 -22.28
N GLN A 106 0.65 27.95 -21.66
CA GLN A 106 0.38 26.69 -22.34
C GLN A 106 -0.91 26.04 -21.89
N PRO A 107 -1.95 26.02 -22.75
CA PRO A 107 -3.25 25.41 -22.43
C PRO A 107 -3.19 23.91 -22.13
N THR A 108 -2.21 23.20 -22.66
CA THR A 108 -1.99 21.77 -22.42
C THR A 108 -1.79 21.43 -20.95
N ILE A 109 -1.23 22.32 -20.17
CA ILE A 109 -1.04 22.14 -18.73
C ILE A 109 -2.38 22.12 -18.00
N LEU A 110 -3.29 23.01 -18.38
CA LEU A 110 -4.65 23.05 -17.83
C LEU A 110 -5.42 21.78 -18.17
N LYS A 111 -5.29 21.28 -19.40
CA LYS A 111 -5.93 20.05 -19.84
C LYS A 111 -5.45 18.84 -19.03
N TYR A 112 -4.15 18.75 -18.78
CA TYR A 112 -3.59 17.71 -17.94
C TYR A 112 -4.17 17.73 -16.53
N ASN A 113 -4.27 18.91 -15.95
CA ASN A 113 -4.81 19.09 -14.60
C ASN A 113 -6.30 18.69 -14.52
N GLU A 114 -7.09 18.93 -15.54
CA GLU A 114 -8.49 18.48 -15.64
C GLU A 114 -8.58 16.96 -15.70
N GLU A 115 -7.71 16.29 -16.44
CA GLU A 115 -7.68 14.83 -16.54
C GLU A 115 -7.31 14.15 -15.24
N VAL A 116 -6.51 14.77 -14.40
CA VAL A 116 -6.04 14.23 -13.13
C VAL A 116 -7.04 14.49 -12.01
N SER A 117 -7.81 15.54 -12.09
CA SER A 117 -8.86 15.87 -11.14
C SER A 117 -10.16 15.16 -11.49
#